data_02a9b4278a54a5ecde65ae1fbc46722f
#
_entry.id   02a9b4278a54a5ecde65ae1fbc46722f
#
_cell.length_a   1.000
_cell.length_b   1.000
_cell.length_c   1.000
_cell.angle_alpha   90.00
_cell.angle_beta   90.00
_cell.angle_gamma   90.00
#
_symmetry.space_group_name_H-M   'P 1'
#
loop_
_entity.id
_entity.type
_entity.pdbx_description
1 polymer ?
#
loop_
_entity_poly.entity_id
_entity_poly.type
_entity_poly.pdbx_seq_one_letter_code
_entity_poly.pdbx_strand_id
1 'polypeptide(L)'
;GYFDVSPEGDVVVRPLGYRNNVTVSIPTIIQGMRDRGLDMPVLLRIENILDTQITLLHESFRKAIRTLGYQGDYRGVFPIKVNQQQQVVEAIARFGSPWHHGMEVGSKAELFAALSQLRDPEACLICNGYKDEEFIDLGLYAIRMGFRCFFVVEMPSELELILERSARLGVAPLIGVRAKLASKAGGHWTDSGGERSTFGLTTTQIVLSLLHL
;
A
#
# COMPACT_ATOMS: atom_id res chain seq x y z
N GLY A 1 16.45 -13.12 11.37
CA GLY A 1 15.17 -13.66 10.91
C GLY A 1 14.12 -13.73 12.00
N TYR A 2 12.86 -14.03 11.60
CA TYR A 2 11.75 -14.15 12.55
C TYR A 2 11.56 -15.59 13.05
N PHE A 3 12.16 -16.55 12.39
CA PHE A 3 12.09 -17.97 12.76
C PHE A 3 13.45 -18.49 13.16
N ASP A 4 13.48 -19.37 14.15
CA ASP A 4 14.69 -19.98 14.68
C ASP A 4 14.37 -21.37 15.25
N VAL A 5 15.38 -22.07 15.77
CA VAL A 5 15.23 -23.34 16.48
C VAL A 5 15.65 -23.11 17.93
N SER A 6 14.81 -23.54 18.88
CA SER A 6 15.14 -23.46 20.30
C SER A 6 16.24 -24.49 20.70
N PRO A 7 16.85 -24.36 21.89
CA PRO A 7 17.75 -25.35 22.39
C PRO A 7 17.15 -26.76 22.52
N GLU A 8 15.86 -26.85 22.71
CA GLU A 8 15.05 -28.08 22.82
C GLU A 8 14.73 -28.69 21.45
N GLY A 9 15.05 -27.98 20.32
CA GLY A 9 14.79 -28.43 18.97
C GLY A 9 13.44 -27.98 18.40
N ASP A 10 12.69 -27.13 19.09
CA ASP A 10 11.42 -26.60 18.61
C ASP A 10 11.62 -25.46 17.58
N VAL A 11 10.79 -25.44 16.56
CA VAL A 11 10.65 -24.25 15.72
C VAL A 11 9.99 -23.14 16.52
N VAL A 12 10.70 -22.02 16.66
CA VAL A 12 10.20 -20.83 17.37
C VAL A 12 10.08 -19.64 16.46
N VAL A 13 9.14 -18.75 16.78
CA VAL A 13 9.00 -17.45 16.13
C VAL A 13 9.41 -16.35 17.10
N ARG A 14 10.11 -15.34 16.57
CA ARG A 14 10.45 -14.09 17.25
C ARG A 14 9.59 -12.98 16.68
N PRO A 15 8.40 -12.72 17.22
CA PRO A 15 7.42 -11.80 16.61
C PRO A 15 7.94 -10.38 16.43
N LEU A 16 8.84 -9.94 17.32
CA LEU A 16 9.46 -8.62 17.30
C LEU A 16 10.89 -8.63 16.76
N GLY A 17 11.29 -9.73 16.09
CA GLY A 17 12.63 -9.90 15.53
C GLY A 17 13.72 -9.78 16.61
N TYR A 18 14.77 -9.01 16.32
CA TYR A 18 15.88 -8.77 17.25
C TYR A 18 15.62 -7.64 18.27
N ARG A 19 14.41 -7.04 18.26
CA ARG A 19 14.09 -5.94 19.17
C ARG A 19 13.93 -6.38 20.62
N ASN A 20 13.61 -7.65 20.84
CA ASN A 20 13.57 -8.26 22.17
C ASN A 20 13.84 -9.77 22.10
N ASN A 21 13.89 -10.42 23.26
CA ASN A 21 14.15 -11.85 23.38
C ASN A 21 12.88 -12.71 23.46
N VAL A 22 11.72 -12.15 23.14
CA VAL A 22 10.46 -12.92 23.15
C VAL A 22 10.48 -13.94 22.03
N THR A 23 10.35 -15.21 22.39
CA THR A 23 10.19 -16.34 21.48
C THR A 23 8.91 -17.08 21.78
N VAL A 24 8.26 -17.61 20.76
CA VAL A 24 7.05 -18.42 20.90
C VAL A 24 7.25 -19.74 20.16
N SER A 25 7.10 -20.87 20.85
CA SER A 25 7.23 -22.20 20.24
C SER A 25 6.01 -22.49 19.35
N ILE A 26 6.24 -22.85 18.09
CA ILE A 26 5.20 -23.27 17.15
C ILE A 26 4.52 -24.58 17.63
N PRO A 27 5.24 -25.62 18.08
CA PRO A 27 4.63 -26.80 18.72
C PRO A 27 3.69 -26.45 19.87
N THR A 28 4.07 -25.51 20.73
CA THR A 28 3.19 -25.06 21.83
C THR A 28 1.89 -24.42 21.33
N ILE A 29 1.97 -23.60 20.28
CA ILE A 29 0.76 -23.02 19.63
C ILE A 29 -0.12 -24.15 19.09
N ILE A 30 0.45 -25.10 18.37
CA ILE A 30 -0.28 -26.23 17.77
C ILE A 30 -0.96 -27.07 18.85
N GLN A 31 -0.27 -27.35 19.97
CA GLN A 31 -0.87 -28.08 21.09
C GLN A 31 -2.05 -27.30 21.67
N GLY A 32 -1.88 -26.02 21.95
CA GLY A 32 -2.97 -25.18 22.43
C GLY A 32 -4.17 -25.06 21.48
N MET A 33 -3.96 -25.21 20.19
CA MET A 33 -5.03 -25.29 19.20
C MET A 33 -5.77 -26.63 19.28
N ARG A 34 -5.05 -27.74 19.37
CA ARG A 34 -5.64 -29.08 19.54
C ARG A 34 -6.47 -29.19 20.82
N ASP A 35 -5.98 -28.62 21.91
CA ASP A 35 -6.68 -28.59 23.21
C ASP A 35 -8.03 -27.82 23.10
N ARG A 36 -8.17 -26.95 22.09
CA ARG A 36 -9.41 -26.23 21.76
C ARG A 36 -10.25 -26.89 20.66
N GLY A 37 -9.89 -28.10 20.22
CA GLY A 37 -10.59 -28.83 19.19
C GLY A 37 -10.34 -28.33 17.76
N LEU A 38 -9.25 -27.60 17.53
CA LEU A 38 -8.83 -27.15 16.19
C LEU A 38 -7.83 -28.14 15.59
N ASP A 39 -8.18 -28.72 14.44
CA ASP A 39 -7.36 -29.70 13.73
C ASP A 39 -6.57 -29.07 12.56
N MET A 40 -5.56 -29.82 12.11
CA MET A 40 -4.77 -29.46 10.93
C MET A 40 -5.52 -29.78 9.62
N PRO A 41 -5.30 -29.07 8.50
CA PRO A 41 -4.26 -28.03 8.33
C PRO A 41 -4.69 -26.65 8.83
N VAL A 42 -3.71 -25.85 9.28
CA VAL A 42 -3.96 -24.46 9.74
C VAL A 42 -2.95 -23.50 9.10
N LEU A 43 -3.39 -22.27 8.89
CA LEU A 43 -2.53 -21.15 8.48
C LEU A 43 -2.35 -20.21 9.68
N LEU A 44 -1.14 -20.20 10.25
CA LEU A 44 -0.77 -19.28 11.32
C LEU A 44 -0.33 -17.93 10.74
N ARG A 45 -0.95 -16.86 11.21
CA ARG A 45 -0.54 -15.48 10.93
C ARG A 45 -0.08 -14.80 12.21
N ILE A 46 1.08 -14.17 12.15
CA ILE A 46 1.71 -13.52 13.29
C ILE A 46 1.74 -12.02 12.98
N GLU A 47 0.73 -11.30 13.42
CA GLU A 47 0.53 -9.88 13.10
C GLU A 47 1.70 -8.99 13.53
N ASN A 48 2.38 -9.33 14.63
CA ASN A 48 3.55 -8.57 15.10
C ASN A 48 4.70 -8.53 14.09
N ILE A 49 4.77 -9.50 13.17
CA ILE A 49 5.75 -9.47 12.07
C ILE A 49 5.40 -8.33 11.09
N LEU A 50 4.11 -8.11 10.79
CA LEU A 50 3.68 -6.97 9.96
C LEU A 50 4.03 -5.65 10.61
N ASP A 51 3.73 -5.48 11.90
CA ASP A 51 4.11 -4.30 12.68
C ASP A 51 5.61 -4.03 12.61
N THR A 52 6.40 -5.07 12.88
CA THR A 52 7.87 -4.95 12.86
C THR A 52 8.39 -4.58 11.47
N GLN A 53 7.82 -5.14 10.40
CA GLN A 53 8.25 -4.84 9.03
C GLN A 53 7.85 -3.43 8.59
N ILE A 54 6.64 -2.98 8.90
CA ILE A 54 6.19 -1.61 8.63
C ILE A 54 7.11 -0.62 9.37
N THR A 55 7.35 -0.87 10.64
CA THR A 55 8.23 -0.03 11.46
C THR A 55 9.65 0.02 10.89
N LEU A 56 10.24 -1.15 10.55
CA LEU A 56 11.60 -1.23 9.98
C LEU A 56 11.72 -0.45 8.67
N LEU A 57 10.71 -0.57 7.80
CA LEU A 57 10.66 0.15 6.54
C LEU A 57 10.70 1.67 6.78
N HIS A 58 9.80 2.18 7.63
CA HIS A 58 9.72 3.60 7.91
C HIS A 58 10.95 4.15 8.65
N GLU A 59 11.48 3.41 9.63
CA GLU A 59 12.71 3.80 10.35
C GLU A 59 13.92 3.86 9.40
N SER A 60 14.01 2.93 8.45
CA SER A 60 15.09 2.91 7.45
C SER A 60 15.08 4.16 6.58
N PHE A 61 13.91 4.54 6.05
CA PHE A 61 13.77 5.76 5.27
C PHE A 61 13.98 7.01 6.13
N ARG A 62 13.44 7.08 7.34
CA ARG A 62 13.69 8.20 8.26
C ARG A 62 15.17 8.38 8.59
N LYS A 63 15.89 7.27 8.78
CA LYS A 63 17.34 7.31 9.00
C LYS A 63 18.07 7.89 7.78
N ALA A 64 17.74 7.42 6.57
CA ALA A 64 18.33 7.93 5.32
C ALA A 64 18.01 9.42 5.12
N ILE A 65 16.77 9.85 5.30
CA ILE A 65 16.33 11.24 5.21
C ILE A 65 17.14 12.13 6.15
N ARG A 66 17.28 11.74 7.43
CA ARG A 66 18.08 12.50 8.40
C ARG A 66 19.55 12.54 8.03
N THR A 67 20.13 11.41 7.63
CA THR A 67 21.56 11.31 7.28
C THR A 67 21.92 12.18 6.08
N LEU A 68 21.02 12.29 5.10
CA LEU A 68 21.24 13.03 3.85
C LEU A 68 20.71 14.46 3.90
N GLY A 69 20.08 14.88 5.00
CA GLY A 69 19.47 16.22 5.11
C GLY A 69 18.33 16.45 4.12
N TYR A 70 17.63 15.39 3.69
CA TYR A 70 16.51 15.50 2.76
C TYR A 70 15.33 16.21 3.43
N GLN A 71 14.69 17.15 2.73
CA GLN A 71 13.67 18.03 3.29
C GLN A 71 12.22 17.49 3.13
N GLY A 72 12.05 16.27 2.65
CA GLY A 72 10.75 15.62 2.50
C GLY A 72 10.57 14.46 3.47
N ASP A 73 9.33 13.95 3.53
CA ASP A 73 8.96 12.78 4.32
C ASP A 73 8.80 11.54 3.46
N TYR A 74 9.03 10.38 4.04
CA TYR A 74 8.65 9.10 3.46
C TYR A 74 7.20 8.76 3.82
N ARG A 75 6.39 8.48 2.82
CA ARG A 75 5.00 8.03 2.95
C ARG A 75 4.86 6.68 2.24
N GLY A 76 4.84 5.60 3.00
CA GLY A 76 4.62 4.26 2.45
C GLY A 76 3.16 4.02 2.12
N VAL A 77 2.88 3.16 1.13
CA VAL A 77 1.53 2.69 0.81
C VAL A 77 1.55 1.19 0.58
N PHE A 78 0.49 0.52 1.00
CA PHE A 78 0.29 -0.91 0.79
C PHE A 78 -0.67 -1.15 -0.38
N PRO A 79 -0.26 -1.87 -1.44
CA PRO A 79 -1.16 -2.23 -2.53
C PRO A 79 -2.12 -3.35 -2.08
N ILE A 80 -3.42 -3.06 -2.01
CA ILE A 80 -4.43 -4.03 -1.53
C ILE A 80 -4.45 -5.31 -2.36
N LYS A 81 -4.22 -5.20 -3.67
CA LYS A 81 -4.16 -6.37 -4.58
C LYS A 81 -3.18 -7.47 -4.16
N VAL A 82 -2.16 -7.14 -3.36
CA VAL A 82 -1.17 -8.13 -2.88
C VAL A 82 -1.79 -9.09 -1.87
N ASN A 83 -2.65 -8.57 -0.96
CA ASN A 83 -3.42 -9.39 -0.03
C ASN A 83 -4.67 -8.64 0.44
N GLN A 84 -5.83 -9.03 -0.08
CA GLN A 84 -7.13 -8.40 0.17
C GLN A 84 -7.86 -8.94 1.41
N GLN A 85 -7.25 -9.81 2.19
CA GLN A 85 -7.89 -10.37 3.38
C GLN A 85 -8.12 -9.25 4.41
N GLN A 86 -9.36 -9.13 4.89
CA GLN A 86 -9.78 -8.08 5.81
C GLN A 86 -8.83 -7.93 7.00
N GLN A 87 -8.49 -9.02 7.68
CA GLN A 87 -7.60 -9.00 8.86
C GLN A 87 -6.18 -8.51 8.52
N VAL A 88 -5.70 -8.73 7.30
CA VAL A 88 -4.38 -8.23 6.86
C VAL A 88 -4.45 -6.74 6.58
N VAL A 89 -5.46 -6.28 5.84
CA VAL A 89 -5.66 -4.86 5.52
C VAL A 89 -5.88 -4.04 6.80
N GLU A 90 -6.69 -4.57 7.74
CA GLU A 90 -6.92 -3.97 9.06
C GLU A 90 -5.64 -3.87 9.90
N ALA A 91 -4.83 -4.95 9.94
CA ALA A 91 -3.56 -4.95 10.66
C ALA A 91 -2.57 -3.92 10.07
N ILE A 92 -2.49 -3.83 8.74
CA ILE A 92 -1.64 -2.85 8.05
C ILE A 92 -2.11 -1.42 8.34
N ALA A 93 -3.41 -1.14 8.28
CA ALA A 93 -3.96 0.18 8.61
C ALA A 93 -3.65 0.56 10.07
N ARG A 94 -3.84 -0.37 11.00
CA ARG A 94 -3.59 -0.17 12.44
C ARG A 94 -2.13 0.08 12.75
N PHE A 95 -1.22 -0.79 12.28
CA PHE A 95 0.22 -0.67 12.53
C PHE A 95 0.89 0.43 11.70
N GLY A 96 0.30 0.76 10.57
CA GLY A 96 0.76 1.85 9.70
C GLY A 96 0.37 3.25 10.17
N SER A 97 -0.68 3.37 10.99
CA SER A 97 -1.21 4.67 11.41
C SER A 97 -0.16 5.60 12.06
N PRO A 98 0.72 5.16 12.99
CA PRO A 98 1.77 6.03 13.55
C PRO A 98 2.78 6.55 12.51
N TRP A 99 2.79 5.98 11.33
CA TRP A 99 3.69 6.29 10.22
C TRP A 99 2.99 7.00 9.06
N HIS A 100 1.69 7.25 9.15
CA HIS A 100 0.86 7.70 8.03
C HIS A 100 0.98 6.77 6.81
N HIS A 101 1.08 5.46 7.06
CA HIS A 101 1.18 4.44 6.01
C HIS A 101 -0.18 4.27 5.35
N GLY A 102 -0.24 4.53 4.06
CA GLY A 102 -1.47 4.54 3.29
C GLY A 102 -1.74 3.26 2.52
N MET A 103 -2.63 3.35 1.56
CA MET A 103 -3.02 2.22 0.69
C MET A 103 -3.03 2.62 -0.78
N GLU A 104 -2.69 1.68 -1.65
CA GLU A 104 -2.87 1.77 -3.10
C GLU A 104 -4.02 0.87 -3.52
N VAL A 105 -4.88 1.40 -4.38
CA VAL A 105 -6.09 0.75 -4.88
C VAL A 105 -6.16 0.86 -6.40
N GLY A 106 -6.57 -0.22 -7.07
CA GLY A 106 -6.69 -0.28 -8.53
C GLY A 106 -8.13 -0.54 -9.00
N SER A 107 -9.11 -0.53 -8.08
CA SER A 107 -10.52 -0.74 -8.40
C SER A 107 -11.45 -0.08 -7.37
N LYS A 108 -12.72 0.08 -7.74
CA LYS A 108 -13.76 0.59 -6.83
C LYS A 108 -13.90 -0.26 -5.57
N ALA A 109 -13.88 -1.58 -5.71
CA ALA A 109 -13.97 -2.50 -4.58
C ALA A 109 -12.80 -2.35 -3.60
N GLU A 110 -11.57 -2.20 -4.13
CA GLU A 110 -10.39 -1.94 -3.32
C GLU A 110 -10.45 -0.58 -2.63
N LEU A 111 -11.00 0.45 -3.31
CA LEU A 111 -11.21 1.78 -2.73
C LEU A 111 -12.17 1.71 -1.53
N PHE A 112 -13.29 0.99 -1.64
CA PHE A 112 -14.19 0.76 -0.52
C PHE A 112 -13.49 0.02 0.63
N ALA A 113 -12.73 -1.03 0.33
CA ALA A 113 -11.98 -1.77 1.34
C ALA A 113 -10.98 -0.85 2.08
N ALA A 114 -10.23 -0.02 1.35
CA ALA A 114 -9.30 0.95 1.93
C ALA A 114 -10.01 1.96 2.83
N LEU A 115 -11.08 2.60 2.35
CA LEU A 115 -11.84 3.60 3.10
C LEU A 115 -12.50 3.01 4.36
N SER A 116 -12.86 1.72 4.35
CA SER A 116 -13.41 1.03 5.52
C SER A 116 -12.39 0.85 6.65
N GLN A 117 -11.09 0.78 6.33
CA GLN A 117 -10.02 0.49 7.29
C GLN A 117 -9.15 1.69 7.65
N LEU A 118 -8.88 2.59 6.70
CA LEU A 118 -8.10 3.79 6.99
C LEU A 118 -8.83 4.71 7.97
N ARG A 119 -8.11 5.15 9.01
CA ARG A 119 -8.59 6.09 10.02
C ARG A 119 -7.74 7.35 10.10
N ASP A 120 -6.55 7.32 9.52
CA ASP A 120 -5.59 8.40 9.54
C ASP A 120 -5.79 9.27 8.28
N PRO A 121 -6.21 10.53 8.41
CA PRO A 121 -6.43 11.43 7.28
C PRO A 121 -5.11 11.85 6.59
N GLU A 122 -3.98 11.71 7.27
CA GLU A 122 -2.65 12.00 6.69
C GLU A 122 -2.09 10.85 5.84
N ALA A 123 -2.67 9.65 5.95
CA ALA A 123 -2.30 8.51 5.12
C ALA A 123 -2.70 8.73 3.66
N CYS A 124 -1.78 8.44 2.72
CA CYS A 124 -2.06 8.57 1.30
C CYS A 124 -2.94 7.42 0.80
N LEU A 125 -3.99 7.75 0.06
CA LEU A 125 -4.81 6.80 -0.69
C LEU A 125 -4.50 7.00 -2.17
N ILE A 126 -3.85 6.03 -2.80
CA ILE A 126 -3.36 6.14 -4.18
C ILE A 126 -4.28 5.35 -5.10
N CYS A 127 -5.01 6.03 -5.97
CA CYS A 127 -5.89 5.43 -6.96
C CYS A 127 -5.15 5.20 -8.28
N ASN A 128 -4.70 3.98 -8.52
CA ASN A 128 -4.11 3.49 -9.75
C ASN A 128 -5.16 2.75 -10.61
N GLY A 129 -4.74 2.19 -11.73
CA GLY A 129 -5.61 1.46 -12.65
C GLY A 129 -6.52 2.38 -13.47
N TYR A 130 -7.33 1.76 -14.34
CA TYR A 130 -8.31 2.49 -15.16
C TYR A 130 -9.45 3.02 -14.31
N LYS A 131 -9.77 4.30 -14.50
CA LYS A 131 -10.77 5.01 -13.71
C LYS A 131 -11.96 5.37 -14.58
N ASP A 132 -13.13 4.88 -14.19
CA ASP A 132 -14.41 5.35 -14.71
C ASP A 132 -14.95 6.49 -13.82
N GLU A 133 -16.08 7.07 -14.26
CA GLU A 133 -16.74 8.18 -13.55
C GLU A 133 -17.02 7.84 -12.08
N GLU A 134 -17.54 6.64 -11.80
CA GLU A 134 -17.88 6.23 -10.44
C GLU A 134 -16.64 6.08 -9.55
N PHE A 135 -15.54 5.56 -10.10
CA PHE A 135 -14.29 5.45 -9.35
C PHE A 135 -13.75 6.83 -8.98
N ILE A 136 -13.79 7.78 -9.94
CA ILE A 136 -13.37 9.16 -9.71
C ILE A 136 -14.28 9.84 -8.68
N ASP A 137 -15.60 9.72 -8.82
CA ASP A 137 -16.54 10.28 -7.85
C ASP A 137 -16.29 9.78 -6.43
N LEU A 138 -16.07 8.47 -6.25
CA LEU A 138 -15.75 7.88 -4.95
C LEU A 138 -14.46 8.45 -4.35
N GLY A 139 -13.41 8.62 -5.15
CA GLY A 139 -12.18 9.23 -4.70
C GLY A 139 -12.34 10.72 -4.36
N LEU A 140 -13.16 11.47 -5.12
CA LEU A 140 -13.49 12.86 -4.79
C LEU A 140 -14.31 12.97 -3.50
N TYR A 141 -15.25 12.04 -3.26
CA TYR A 141 -15.92 11.96 -1.96
C TYR A 141 -14.95 11.63 -0.82
N ALA A 142 -13.97 10.76 -1.04
CA ALA A 142 -12.92 10.51 -0.05
C ALA A 142 -12.15 11.79 0.28
N ILE A 143 -11.81 12.63 -0.71
CA ILE A 143 -11.19 13.95 -0.49
C ILE A 143 -12.11 14.85 0.35
N ARG A 144 -13.42 14.93 0.06
CA ARG A 144 -14.38 15.70 0.87
C ARG A 144 -14.49 15.19 2.31
N MET A 145 -14.27 13.91 2.54
CA MET A 145 -14.22 13.31 3.89
C MET A 145 -12.89 13.58 4.62
N GLY A 146 -11.94 14.27 3.97
CA GLY A 146 -10.66 14.65 4.54
C GLY A 146 -9.49 13.69 4.26
N PHE A 147 -9.69 12.66 3.42
CA PHE A 147 -8.61 11.76 3.03
C PHE A 147 -7.70 12.38 1.95
N ARG A 148 -6.43 12.04 1.99
CA ARG A 148 -5.44 12.42 0.97
C ARG A 148 -5.49 11.43 -0.20
N CYS A 149 -6.52 11.53 -1.04
CA CYS A 149 -6.75 10.62 -2.17
C CYS A 149 -6.15 11.19 -3.45
N PHE A 150 -5.21 10.46 -4.06
CA PHE A 150 -4.50 10.84 -5.27
C PHE A 150 -4.98 10.01 -6.46
N PHE A 151 -5.39 10.66 -7.54
CA PHE A 151 -5.67 9.99 -8.82
C PHE A 151 -4.40 9.94 -9.65
N VAL A 152 -3.87 8.75 -9.90
CA VAL A 152 -2.72 8.57 -10.78
C VAL A 152 -3.20 8.38 -12.20
N VAL A 153 -2.95 9.38 -13.05
CA VAL A 153 -3.32 9.36 -14.48
C VAL A 153 -2.43 8.36 -15.21
N GLU A 154 -3.07 7.36 -15.81
CA GLU A 154 -2.42 6.29 -16.58
C GLU A 154 -2.76 6.35 -18.08
N MET A 155 -3.81 7.11 -18.45
CA MET A 155 -4.22 7.39 -19.83
C MET A 155 -4.59 8.86 -20.00
N PRO A 156 -4.37 9.48 -21.18
CA PRO A 156 -4.69 10.91 -21.41
C PRO A 156 -6.15 11.27 -21.12
N SER A 157 -7.10 10.40 -21.49
CA SER A 157 -8.54 10.62 -21.29
C SER A 157 -8.98 10.66 -19.82
N GLU A 158 -8.20 10.07 -18.92
CA GLU A 158 -8.51 10.09 -17.48
C GLU A 158 -8.37 11.49 -16.89
N LEU A 159 -7.42 12.30 -17.38
CA LEU A 159 -7.23 13.65 -16.88
C LEU A 159 -8.47 14.52 -17.14
N GLU A 160 -8.99 14.49 -18.37
CA GLU A 160 -10.20 15.24 -18.73
C GLU A 160 -11.38 14.81 -17.87
N LEU A 161 -11.55 13.51 -17.69
CA LEU A 161 -12.63 12.96 -16.88
C LEU A 161 -12.49 13.37 -15.39
N ILE A 162 -11.28 13.34 -14.83
CA ILE A 162 -11.03 13.77 -13.45
C ILE A 162 -11.39 15.26 -13.27
N LEU A 163 -10.99 16.11 -14.22
CA LEU A 163 -11.27 17.55 -14.16
C LEU A 163 -12.76 17.84 -14.29
N GLU A 164 -13.47 17.18 -15.22
CA GLU A 164 -14.91 17.28 -15.38
C GLU A 164 -15.66 16.91 -14.11
N ARG A 165 -15.36 15.71 -13.54
CA ARG A 165 -16.01 15.24 -12.31
C ARG A 165 -15.69 16.14 -11.11
N SER A 166 -14.46 16.62 -11.02
CA SER A 166 -13.98 17.57 -10.01
C SER A 166 -14.78 18.88 -10.06
N ALA A 167 -14.94 19.47 -11.25
CA ALA A 167 -15.73 20.68 -11.44
C ALA A 167 -17.20 20.46 -11.06
N ARG A 168 -17.79 19.33 -11.47
CA ARG A 168 -19.18 18.97 -11.16
C ARG A 168 -19.43 18.83 -9.67
N LEU A 169 -18.50 18.23 -8.92
CA LEU A 169 -18.62 18.00 -7.49
C LEU A 169 -18.11 19.17 -6.63
N GLY A 170 -17.41 20.14 -7.24
CA GLY A 170 -16.79 21.26 -6.53
C GLY A 170 -15.69 20.81 -5.56
N VAL A 171 -14.89 19.80 -5.95
CA VAL A 171 -13.80 19.23 -5.14
C VAL A 171 -12.51 19.27 -5.93
N ALA A 172 -11.48 19.93 -5.43
CA ALA A 172 -10.16 19.95 -6.07
C ALA A 172 -9.49 18.57 -6.00
N PRO A 173 -9.10 17.94 -7.13
CA PRO A 173 -8.47 16.64 -7.14
C PRO A 173 -7.00 16.74 -6.77
N LEU A 174 -6.44 15.70 -6.15
CA LEU A 174 -5.02 15.49 -6.06
C LEU A 174 -4.59 14.56 -7.21
N ILE A 175 -3.75 15.06 -8.10
CA ILE A 175 -3.40 14.36 -9.34
C ILE A 175 -1.93 13.91 -9.29
N GLY A 176 -1.71 12.63 -9.58
CA GLY A 176 -0.41 12.04 -9.89
C GLY A 176 -0.36 11.64 -11.36
N VAL A 177 0.84 11.45 -11.89
CA VAL A 177 1.04 11.00 -13.27
C VAL A 177 1.97 9.79 -13.28
N ARG A 178 1.55 8.71 -13.94
CA ARG A 178 2.41 7.57 -14.22
C ARG A 178 3.20 7.81 -15.49
N ALA A 179 4.51 7.93 -15.37
CA ALA A 179 5.40 8.10 -16.52
C ALA A 179 5.85 6.74 -17.08
N LYS A 180 5.81 6.58 -18.41
CA LYS A 180 6.48 5.48 -19.09
C LYS A 180 7.98 5.70 -19.05
N LEU A 181 8.73 4.70 -18.57
CA LEU A 181 10.17 4.76 -18.56
C LEU A 181 10.71 4.31 -19.91
N ALA A 182 11.67 5.06 -20.50
CA ALA A 182 12.36 4.68 -21.70
C ALA A 182 13.38 3.54 -21.47
N SER A 183 13.83 3.34 -20.23
CA SER A 183 14.74 2.27 -19.84
C SER A 183 14.01 0.93 -19.70
N LYS A 184 14.61 -0.14 -20.24
CA LYS A 184 14.12 -1.50 -20.02
C LYS A 184 14.48 -1.92 -18.59
N ALA A 185 13.48 -2.26 -17.80
CA ALA A 185 13.70 -2.93 -16.53
C ALA A 185 14.25 -4.34 -16.78
N GLY A 186 15.27 -4.77 -16.06
CA GLY A 186 15.76 -6.15 -16.12
C GLY A 186 14.78 -7.11 -15.41
N GLY A 187 14.69 -8.37 -15.89
CA GLY A 187 13.90 -9.42 -15.25
C GLY A 187 12.62 -9.81 -16.03
N HIS A 188 11.77 -10.64 -15.42
CA HIS A 188 10.53 -11.21 -16.00
C HIS A 188 9.45 -10.16 -16.40
N TRP A 189 9.60 -8.92 -15.99
CA TRP A 189 8.67 -7.81 -16.26
C TRP A 189 9.12 -6.88 -17.39
N THR A 190 10.10 -7.28 -18.19
CA THR A 190 10.63 -6.50 -19.32
C THR A 190 9.57 -6.14 -20.36
N ASP A 191 8.57 -7.00 -20.55
CA ASP A 191 7.50 -6.79 -21.54
C ASP A 191 6.39 -5.84 -21.08
N SER A 192 6.30 -5.56 -19.78
CA SER A 192 5.33 -4.61 -19.20
C SER A 192 5.91 -3.20 -19.01
N GLY A 193 7.18 -2.99 -19.31
CA GLY A 193 7.88 -1.70 -19.22
C GLY A 193 8.14 -1.05 -20.60
N GLY A 194 8.61 0.19 -20.60
CA GLY A 194 8.97 0.94 -21.81
C GLY A 194 7.77 1.55 -22.54
N GLU A 195 8.00 2.01 -23.77
CA GLU A 195 6.98 2.70 -24.60
C GLU A 195 5.76 1.83 -24.93
N ARG A 196 5.91 0.49 -24.93
CA ARG A 196 4.83 -0.48 -25.19
C ARG A 196 3.99 -0.78 -23.97
N SER A 197 4.32 -0.22 -22.79
CA SER A 197 3.49 -0.40 -21.58
C SER A 197 2.06 0.04 -21.85
N THR A 198 1.09 -0.77 -21.42
CA THR A 198 -0.33 -0.43 -21.49
C THR A 198 -0.68 0.75 -20.59
N PHE A 199 0.08 0.93 -19.49
CA PHE A 199 -0.14 1.97 -18.50
C PHE A 199 0.94 3.04 -18.54
N GLY A 200 0.52 4.25 -18.18
CA GLY A 200 1.38 5.43 -18.08
C GLY A 200 1.43 6.26 -19.34
N LEU A 201 1.89 7.49 -19.17
CA LEU A 201 2.01 8.50 -20.22
C LEU A 201 3.44 8.60 -20.75
N THR A 202 3.59 8.83 -22.03
CA THR A 202 4.87 9.23 -22.63
C THR A 202 5.23 10.65 -22.20
N THR A 203 6.50 11.05 -22.34
CA THR A 203 6.94 12.41 -22.01
C THR A 203 6.12 13.47 -22.76
N THR A 204 5.82 13.25 -24.05
CA THR A 204 4.99 14.16 -24.84
C THR A 204 3.58 14.27 -24.27
N GLN A 205 2.95 13.14 -23.92
CA GLN A 205 1.62 13.14 -23.29
C GLN A 205 1.61 13.85 -21.93
N ILE A 206 2.66 13.70 -21.14
CA ILE A 206 2.78 14.41 -19.84
C ILE A 206 2.85 15.92 -20.07
N VAL A 207 3.68 16.38 -21.01
CA VAL A 207 3.81 17.81 -21.32
C VAL A 207 2.47 18.37 -21.82
N LEU A 208 1.78 17.68 -22.71
CA LEU A 208 0.46 18.09 -23.19
C LEU A 208 -0.56 18.12 -22.05
N SER A 209 -0.55 17.13 -21.15
CA SER A 209 -1.46 17.10 -20.00
C SER A 209 -1.24 18.27 -19.04
N LEU A 210 0.00 18.71 -18.84
CA LEU A 210 0.32 19.88 -18.01
C LEU A 210 -0.21 21.20 -18.58
N LEU A 211 -0.46 21.27 -19.89
CA LEU A 211 -1.06 22.46 -20.51
C LEU A 211 -2.58 22.57 -20.27
N HIS A 212 -3.21 21.51 -19.75
CA HIS A 212 -4.64 21.45 -19.42
C HIS A 212 -4.94 21.61 -17.91
N LEU A 213 -3.89 21.68 -17.07
CA LEU A 213 -3.99 21.94 -15.64
C LEU A 213 -3.82 23.43 -15.32
#